data_7be30e60183dc101d1fddd22272b1b02
#
_entry.id   7be30e60183dc101d1fddd22272b1b02
#
_cell.length_a   1.000
_cell.length_b   1.000
_cell.length_c   1.000
_cell.angle_alpha   90.00
_cell.angle_beta   90.00
_cell.angle_gamma   90.00
#
_symmetry.space_group_name_H-M   'P 1'
#
loop_
_entity.id
_entity.type
_entity.pdbx_description
1 polymer ?
#
loop_
_entity_poly.entity_id
_entity_poly.type
_entity_poly.pdbx_seq_one_letter_code
_entity_poly.pdbx_strand_id
1 'polypeptide(L)'
;MATAPIGGGRPAATGNDLLLQETNHRCSNDLQLVVSLLALQSRRAGNPEVAQALNDAMERVAVLARARRVVHGTAPQGLNAALRQVCEALHAQAEPRSILVEFQAGDGLDGLSDASVTTLALVVNELATNAIKHAFAEGTAGNIWVSVNVSDRNVIVIVDDDGLPFPEPRSGASGMGMGLARRMMASIDGLFIPPGADSKTFELRTPIGH
;
A
#
# COMPACT_ATOMS: atom_id res chain seq x y z
N MET A 1 -24.79 32.19 38.60
CA MET A 1 -24.37 30.79 38.59
C MET A 1 -23.64 30.53 37.30
N ALA A 2 -22.31 30.46 37.33
CA ALA A 2 -21.47 30.27 36.17
C ALA A 2 -21.00 28.83 36.18
N THR A 3 -21.34 28.08 35.13
CA THR A 3 -20.82 26.72 34.87
C THR A 3 -19.54 26.82 34.05
N ALA A 4 -18.44 26.35 34.61
CA ALA A 4 -17.14 26.25 33.96
C ALA A 4 -17.14 25.14 32.89
N PRO A 5 -16.40 25.28 31.78
CA PRO A 5 -16.23 24.20 30.80
C PRO A 5 -15.22 23.18 31.31
N ILE A 6 -15.60 21.91 31.24
CA ILE A 6 -14.75 20.77 31.56
C ILE A 6 -13.74 20.63 30.40
N GLY A 7 -12.50 21.02 30.64
CA GLY A 7 -11.39 20.78 29.73
C GLY A 7 -11.04 19.30 29.71
N GLY A 8 -11.36 18.60 28.61
CA GLY A 8 -10.86 17.27 28.32
C GLY A 8 -9.38 17.33 27.95
N GLY A 9 -8.48 17.22 28.94
CA GLY A 9 -7.05 17.06 28.72
C GLY A 9 -6.77 15.73 28.06
N ARG A 10 -6.10 15.73 26.89
CA ARG A 10 -5.50 14.52 26.31
C ARG A 10 -4.58 13.88 27.36
N PRO A 11 -4.66 12.56 27.57
CA PRO A 11 -3.70 11.91 28.45
C PRO A 11 -2.28 12.18 27.97
N ALA A 12 -1.40 12.54 28.87
CA ALA A 12 0.01 12.72 28.58
C ALA A 12 0.59 11.41 28.06
N ALA A 13 1.32 11.47 26.93
CA ALA A 13 1.98 10.30 26.36
C ALA A 13 2.87 9.65 27.43
N THR A 14 2.73 8.35 27.60
CA THR A 14 3.56 7.59 28.54
C THR A 14 5.01 7.51 28.02
N GLY A 15 5.99 7.34 28.91
CA GLY A 15 7.41 7.22 28.51
C GLY A 15 7.64 6.09 27.49
N ASN A 16 6.80 5.04 27.50
CA ASN A 16 6.82 3.95 26.52
C ASN A 16 6.37 4.42 25.13
N ASP A 17 5.36 5.29 25.07
CA ASP A 17 4.84 5.81 23.79
C ASP A 17 5.89 6.69 23.09
N LEU A 18 6.65 7.48 23.86
CA LEU A 18 7.74 8.31 23.33
C LEU A 18 8.91 7.45 22.79
N LEU A 19 9.26 6.37 23.49
CA LEU A 19 10.30 5.44 23.04
C LEU A 19 9.89 4.70 21.77
N LEU A 20 8.65 4.26 21.68
CA LEU A 20 8.09 3.62 20.47
C LEU A 20 8.08 4.60 19.30
N GLN A 21 7.68 5.85 19.55
CA GLN A 21 7.66 6.89 18.53
C GLN A 21 9.08 7.20 18.02
N GLU A 22 10.06 7.34 18.91
CA GLU A 22 11.46 7.56 18.52
C GLU A 22 12.01 6.37 17.72
N THR A 23 11.76 5.14 18.16
CA THR A 23 12.20 3.92 17.46
C THR A 23 11.62 3.85 16.05
N ASN A 24 10.33 4.20 15.89
CA ASN A 24 9.68 4.22 14.59
C ASN A 24 10.21 5.35 13.68
N HIS A 25 10.51 6.51 14.23
CA HIS A 25 11.18 7.59 13.48
C HIS A 25 12.57 7.18 12.99
N ARG A 26 13.36 6.52 13.82
CA ARG A 26 14.67 5.99 13.44
C ARG A 26 14.55 4.92 12.36
N CYS A 27 13.63 3.97 12.51
CA CYS A 27 13.39 2.94 11.50
C CYS A 27 12.95 3.55 10.14
N SER A 28 12.12 4.60 10.16
CA SER A 28 11.73 5.30 8.93
C SER A 28 12.91 6.01 8.26
N ASN A 29 13.82 6.59 9.03
CA ASN A 29 15.06 7.20 8.52
C ASN A 29 16.00 6.13 7.93
N ASP A 30 16.13 4.98 8.58
CA ASP A 30 16.96 3.86 8.09
C ASP A 30 16.41 3.33 6.77
N LEU A 31 15.09 3.20 6.64
CA LEU A 31 14.45 2.81 5.38
C LEU A 31 14.69 3.84 4.27
N GLN A 32 14.68 5.14 4.56
CA GLN A 32 15.02 6.19 3.59
C GLN A 32 16.47 6.10 3.14
N LEU A 33 17.39 5.75 4.05
CA LEU A 33 18.79 5.49 3.69
C LEU A 33 18.91 4.29 2.74
N VAL A 34 18.17 3.20 3.00
CA VAL A 34 18.12 2.03 2.11
C VAL A 34 17.61 2.42 0.73
N VAL A 35 16.53 3.21 0.63
CA VAL A 35 16.01 3.76 -0.64
C VAL A 35 17.10 4.51 -1.38
N SER A 36 17.85 5.39 -0.69
CA SER A 36 18.92 6.19 -1.30
C SER A 36 20.08 5.33 -1.82
N LEU A 37 20.44 4.26 -1.08
CA LEU A 37 21.47 3.32 -1.50
C LEU A 37 21.03 2.50 -2.73
N LEU A 38 19.78 2.02 -2.75
CA LEU A 38 19.22 1.31 -3.90
C LEU A 38 19.17 2.20 -5.15
N ALA A 39 18.78 3.48 -5.01
CA ALA A 39 18.79 4.45 -6.09
C ALA A 39 20.20 4.69 -6.65
N LEU A 40 21.20 4.75 -5.76
CA LEU A 40 22.59 4.90 -6.19
C LEU A 40 23.09 3.66 -6.94
N GLN A 41 22.73 2.46 -6.48
CA GLN A 41 23.10 1.21 -7.13
C GLN A 41 22.40 1.04 -8.47
N SER A 42 21.10 1.40 -8.57
CA SER A 42 20.36 1.37 -9.83
C SER A 42 21.00 2.23 -10.90
N ARG A 43 21.45 3.46 -10.56
CA ARG A 43 22.14 4.36 -11.49
C ARG A 43 23.49 3.82 -11.96
N ARG A 44 24.13 2.96 -11.18
CA ARG A 44 25.44 2.35 -11.51
C ARG A 44 25.30 0.98 -12.18
N ALA A 45 24.12 0.44 -12.24
CA ALA A 45 23.87 -0.87 -12.84
C ALA A 45 24.10 -0.77 -14.36
N GLY A 46 25.06 -1.57 -14.85
CA GLY A 46 25.34 -1.67 -16.28
C GLY A 46 24.32 -2.50 -17.07
N ASN A 47 23.39 -3.16 -16.38
CA ASN A 47 22.33 -3.98 -16.97
C ASN A 47 20.97 -3.34 -16.67
N PRO A 48 20.13 -3.05 -17.69
CA PRO A 48 18.80 -2.48 -17.51
C PRO A 48 17.87 -3.31 -16.63
N GLU A 49 17.93 -4.64 -16.70
CA GLU A 49 17.10 -5.54 -15.87
C GLU A 49 17.48 -5.42 -14.39
N VAL A 50 18.77 -5.30 -14.08
CA VAL A 50 19.26 -5.08 -12.72
C VAL A 50 18.84 -3.71 -12.22
N ALA A 51 18.95 -2.67 -13.05
CA ALA A 51 18.49 -1.32 -12.71
C ALA A 51 16.99 -1.32 -12.40
N GLN A 52 16.18 -2.00 -13.20
CA GLN A 52 14.74 -2.11 -12.98
C GLN A 52 14.41 -2.86 -11.68
N ALA A 53 15.07 -3.98 -11.42
CA ALA A 53 14.87 -4.75 -10.18
C ALA A 53 15.22 -3.93 -8.93
N LEU A 54 16.27 -3.11 -8.98
CA LEU A 54 16.66 -2.20 -7.91
C LEU A 54 15.65 -1.07 -7.71
N ASN A 55 15.10 -0.51 -8.81
CA ASN A 55 14.04 0.49 -8.74
C ASN A 55 12.75 -0.09 -8.12
N ASP A 56 12.35 -1.29 -8.51
CA ASP A 56 11.19 -1.97 -7.93
C ASP A 56 11.40 -2.24 -6.43
N ALA A 57 12.60 -2.65 -6.01
CA ALA A 57 12.94 -2.82 -4.60
C ALA A 57 12.88 -1.48 -3.83
N MET A 58 13.38 -0.40 -4.44
CA MET A 58 13.34 0.96 -3.88
C MET A 58 11.90 1.43 -3.65
N GLU A 59 11.01 1.24 -4.63
CA GLU A 59 9.59 1.60 -4.51
C GLU A 59 8.93 0.86 -3.34
N ARG A 60 9.17 -0.46 -3.20
CA ARG A 60 8.64 -1.28 -2.08
C ARG A 60 9.10 -0.78 -0.72
N VAL A 61 10.39 -0.47 -0.57
CA VAL A 61 10.93 0.07 0.68
C VAL A 61 10.34 1.45 0.98
N ALA A 62 10.14 2.30 -0.04
CA ALA A 62 9.52 3.61 0.13
C ALA A 62 8.05 3.51 0.58
N VAL A 63 7.28 2.54 0.06
CA VAL A 63 5.90 2.27 0.50
C VAL A 63 5.89 1.79 1.95
N LEU A 64 6.77 0.86 2.31
CA LEU A 64 6.91 0.39 3.69
C LEU A 64 7.20 1.55 4.65
N ALA A 65 8.11 2.45 4.29
CA ALA A 65 8.44 3.63 5.08
C ALA A 65 7.25 4.58 5.24
N ARG A 66 6.42 4.76 4.20
CA ARG A 66 5.21 5.58 4.26
C ARG A 66 4.13 4.94 5.13
N ALA A 67 3.82 3.66 4.91
CA ALA A 67 2.83 2.92 5.69
C ALA A 67 3.16 2.95 7.19
N ARG A 68 4.42 2.73 7.56
CA ARG A 68 4.86 2.81 8.96
C ARG A 68 4.70 4.21 9.58
N ARG A 69 4.93 5.26 8.82
CA ARG A 69 4.72 6.64 9.32
C ARG A 69 3.25 6.93 9.59
N VAL A 70 2.33 6.41 8.77
CA VAL A 70 0.89 6.54 9.00
C VAL A 70 0.45 5.79 10.24
N VAL A 71 0.93 4.56 10.40
CA VAL A 71 0.58 3.70 11.55
C VAL A 71 1.06 4.27 12.89
N HIS A 72 2.28 4.84 12.91
CA HIS A 72 2.93 5.28 14.16
C HIS A 72 3.10 6.81 14.28
N GLY A 73 2.58 7.58 13.33
CA GLY A 73 2.69 9.04 13.31
C GLY A 73 1.59 9.76 14.09
N THR A 74 1.70 11.09 14.14
CA THR A 74 0.67 11.99 14.70
C THR A 74 -0.43 12.34 13.67
N ALA A 75 -0.29 11.90 12.41
CA ALA A 75 -1.24 12.10 11.33
C ALA A 75 -2.46 11.15 11.47
N PRO A 76 -3.52 11.31 10.68
CA PRO A 76 -4.61 10.34 10.61
C PRO A 76 -4.06 8.92 10.47
N GLN A 77 -4.47 8.03 11.37
CA GLN A 77 -3.98 6.65 11.46
C GLN A 77 -4.96 5.68 10.82
N GLY A 78 -4.50 4.44 10.59
CA GLY A 78 -5.32 3.35 10.08
C GLY A 78 -5.25 3.16 8.57
N LEU A 79 -6.04 2.19 8.10
CA LEU A 79 -5.97 1.71 6.72
C LEU A 79 -6.31 2.79 5.68
N ASN A 80 -7.39 3.57 5.92
CA ASN A 80 -7.79 4.62 4.98
C ASN A 80 -6.68 5.66 4.76
N ALA A 81 -5.98 6.06 5.82
CA ALA A 81 -4.89 7.02 5.71
C ALA A 81 -3.69 6.43 4.97
N ALA A 82 -3.34 5.16 5.24
CA ALA A 82 -2.25 4.47 4.58
C ALA A 82 -2.53 4.30 3.07
N LEU A 83 -3.72 3.82 2.70
CA LEU A 83 -4.11 3.63 1.31
C LEU A 83 -4.24 4.95 0.55
N ARG A 84 -4.77 5.99 1.17
CA ARG A 84 -4.82 7.33 0.57
C ARG A 84 -3.43 7.81 0.18
N GLN A 85 -2.45 7.73 1.08
CA GLN A 85 -1.06 8.12 0.78
C GLN A 85 -0.43 7.27 -0.33
N VAL A 86 -0.73 5.97 -0.37
CA VAL A 86 -0.27 5.09 -1.46
C VAL A 86 -0.89 5.53 -2.78
N CYS A 87 -2.21 5.72 -2.83
CA CYS A 87 -2.91 6.10 -4.06
C CYS A 87 -2.50 7.50 -4.54
N GLU A 88 -2.28 8.47 -3.67
CA GLU A 88 -1.74 9.79 -4.03
C GLU A 88 -0.35 9.69 -4.68
N ALA A 89 0.54 8.86 -4.12
CA ALA A 89 1.86 8.65 -4.69
C ALA A 89 1.81 7.92 -6.05
N LEU A 90 0.93 6.93 -6.18
CA LEU A 90 0.69 6.21 -7.44
C LEU A 90 0.08 7.13 -8.49
N HIS A 91 -0.87 7.99 -8.11
CA HIS A 91 -1.47 8.98 -9.01
C HIS A 91 -0.41 9.91 -9.58
N ALA A 92 0.46 10.49 -8.74
CA ALA A 92 1.57 11.33 -9.20
C ALA A 92 2.54 10.60 -10.15
N GLN A 93 2.72 9.29 -9.97
CA GLN A 93 3.53 8.46 -10.87
C GLN A 93 2.81 8.16 -12.21
N ALA A 94 1.50 8.01 -12.17
CA ALA A 94 0.65 7.60 -13.29
C ALA A 94 0.20 8.78 -14.17
N GLU A 95 0.12 10.00 -13.61
CA GLU A 95 -0.34 11.21 -14.27
C GLU A 95 0.37 11.49 -15.61
N PRO A 96 1.72 11.36 -15.75
CA PRO A 96 2.39 11.58 -17.03
C PRO A 96 1.95 10.62 -18.15
N ARG A 97 1.30 9.50 -17.77
CA ARG A 97 0.71 8.53 -18.70
C ARG A 97 -0.79 8.71 -18.89
N SER A 98 -1.38 9.78 -18.35
CA SER A 98 -2.83 10.03 -18.34
C SER A 98 -3.65 8.92 -17.67
N ILE A 99 -3.09 8.29 -16.65
CA ILE A 99 -3.77 7.27 -15.84
C ILE A 99 -4.19 7.91 -14.52
N LEU A 100 -5.48 7.85 -14.21
CA LEU A 100 -6.05 8.33 -12.96
C LEU A 100 -6.05 7.20 -11.92
N VAL A 101 -5.60 7.48 -10.70
CA VAL A 101 -5.71 6.56 -9.58
C VAL A 101 -6.67 7.17 -8.56
N GLU A 102 -7.78 6.49 -8.30
CA GLU A 102 -8.83 6.92 -7.39
C GLU A 102 -8.89 6.03 -6.15
N PHE A 103 -9.14 6.65 -5.00
CA PHE A 103 -9.30 5.94 -3.74
C PHE A 103 -10.65 6.25 -3.09
N GLN A 104 -11.44 5.20 -2.85
CA GLN A 104 -12.68 5.25 -2.11
C GLN A 104 -12.47 4.68 -0.70
N ALA A 105 -12.54 5.55 0.30
CA ALA A 105 -12.42 5.16 1.70
C ALA A 105 -13.64 4.34 2.16
N GLY A 106 -13.39 3.38 3.06
CA GLY A 106 -14.43 2.60 3.74
C GLY A 106 -14.65 3.05 5.18
N ASP A 107 -15.75 2.59 5.77
CA ASP A 107 -16.10 2.78 7.17
C ASP A 107 -15.89 1.50 7.98
N GLY A 108 -15.83 1.62 9.31
CA GLY A 108 -15.77 0.47 10.23
C GLY A 108 -14.47 -0.32 10.17
N LEU A 109 -13.35 0.34 9.90
CA LEU A 109 -12.02 -0.27 9.73
C LEU A 109 -11.22 -0.41 11.05
N ASP A 110 -11.89 -0.24 12.17
CA ASP A 110 -11.26 -0.34 13.49
C ASP A 110 -10.85 -1.80 13.79
N GLY A 111 -9.77 -1.98 14.54
CA GLY A 111 -9.31 -3.31 14.96
C GLY A 111 -8.35 -4.02 14.00
N LEU A 112 -7.90 -3.37 12.93
CA LEU A 112 -6.78 -3.87 12.13
C LEU A 112 -5.46 -3.70 12.86
N SER A 113 -4.61 -4.72 12.82
CA SER A 113 -3.24 -4.61 13.32
C SER A 113 -2.37 -3.72 12.41
N ASP A 114 -1.33 -3.12 12.97
CA ASP A 114 -0.33 -2.36 12.21
C ASP A 114 0.31 -3.19 11.09
N ALA A 115 0.50 -4.48 11.34
CA ALA A 115 1.01 -5.41 10.34
C ALA A 115 0.01 -5.57 9.18
N SER A 116 -1.28 -5.67 9.47
CA SER A 116 -2.35 -5.76 8.46
C SER A 116 -2.40 -4.49 7.61
N VAL A 117 -2.40 -3.31 8.24
CA VAL A 117 -2.40 -2.02 7.54
C VAL A 117 -1.19 -1.89 6.61
N THR A 118 0.01 -2.21 7.12
CA THR A 118 1.25 -2.14 6.35
C THR A 118 1.24 -3.12 5.18
N THR A 119 0.79 -4.35 5.42
CA THR A 119 0.74 -5.40 4.39
C THR A 119 -0.25 -5.04 3.29
N LEU A 120 -1.45 -4.59 3.63
CA LEU A 120 -2.45 -4.16 2.65
C LEU A 120 -1.93 -2.99 1.80
N ALA A 121 -1.29 -2.00 2.42
CA ALA A 121 -0.69 -0.86 1.71
C ALA A 121 0.39 -1.31 0.70
N LEU A 122 1.25 -2.26 1.09
CA LEU A 122 2.28 -2.82 0.19
C LEU A 122 1.66 -3.61 -0.96
N VAL A 123 0.68 -4.46 -0.68
CA VAL A 123 0.02 -5.28 -1.72
C VAL A 123 -0.74 -4.40 -2.71
N VAL A 124 -1.48 -3.38 -2.24
CA VAL A 124 -2.17 -2.41 -3.11
C VAL A 124 -1.17 -1.67 -3.99
N ASN A 125 -0.04 -1.22 -3.42
CA ASN A 125 1.00 -0.58 -4.22
C ASN A 125 1.55 -1.50 -5.32
N GLU A 126 1.82 -2.77 -5.03
CA GLU A 126 2.29 -3.74 -6.03
C GLU A 126 1.26 -3.96 -7.15
N LEU A 127 -0.02 -4.13 -6.79
CA LEU A 127 -1.09 -4.35 -7.76
C LEU A 127 -1.29 -3.13 -8.67
N ALA A 128 -1.42 -1.94 -8.08
CA ALA A 128 -1.62 -0.71 -8.86
C ALA A 128 -0.37 -0.33 -9.68
N THR A 129 0.85 -0.54 -9.16
CA THR A 129 2.09 -0.35 -9.94
C THR A 129 2.14 -1.29 -11.14
N ASN A 130 1.71 -2.55 -10.96
CA ASN A 130 1.62 -3.51 -12.06
C ASN A 130 0.59 -3.08 -13.10
N ALA A 131 -0.57 -2.57 -12.68
CA ALA A 131 -1.56 -2.01 -13.59
C ALA A 131 -1.00 -0.82 -14.37
N ILE A 132 -0.36 0.15 -13.71
CA ILE A 132 0.29 1.31 -14.36
C ILE A 132 1.32 0.84 -15.40
N LYS A 133 2.12 -0.19 -15.10
CA LYS A 133 3.19 -0.66 -15.99
C LYS A 133 2.67 -1.49 -17.17
N HIS A 134 1.61 -2.27 -16.97
CA HIS A 134 1.27 -3.37 -17.88
C HIS A 134 -0.17 -3.36 -18.41
N ALA A 135 -1.12 -2.71 -17.72
CA ALA A 135 -2.51 -2.75 -18.11
C ALA A 135 -2.87 -1.74 -19.22
N PHE A 136 -2.07 -0.71 -19.42
CA PHE A 136 -2.37 0.35 -20.37
C PHE A 136 -1.30 0.42 -21.49
N ALA A 137 -1.77 0.49 -22.74
CA ALA A 137 -0.89 0.74 -23.87
C ALA A 137 -0.27 2.15 -23.79
N GLU A 138 0.87 2.34 -24.39
CA GLU A 138 1.51 3.65 -24.45
C GLU A 138 0.59 4.69 -25.11
N GLY A 139 0.42 5.84 -24.45
CA GLY A 139 -0.46 6.92 -24.93
C GLY A 139 -1.96 6.68 -24.71
N THR A 140 -2.35 5.61 -24.02
CA THR A 140 -3.75 5.33 -23.68
C THR A 140 -4.04 5.83 -22.25
N ALA A 141 -5.06 6.68 -22.11
CA ALA A 141 -5.57 7.10 -20.82
C ALA A 141 -6.34 5.94 -20.16
N GLY A 142 -6.40 5.94 -18.81
CA GLY A 142 -7.14 4.92 -18.09
C GLY A 142 -7.35 5.26 -16.63
N ASN A 143 -8.02 4.34 -15.92
CA ASN A 143 -8.37 4.51 -14.52
C ASN A 143 -8.00 3.27 -13.72
N ILE A 144 -7.55 3.49 -12.49
CA ILE A 144 -7.31 2.47 -11.48
C ILE A 144 -8.12 2.86 -10.25
N TRP A 145 -8.95 1.96 -9.75
CA TRP A 145 -9.77 2.17 -8.58
C TRP A 145 -9.30 1.31 -7.42
N VAL A 146 -9.16 1.94 -6.28
CA VAL A 146 -8.91 1.25 -5.01
C VAL A 146 -10.06 1.58 -4.07
N SER A 147 -10.76 0.57 -3.58
CA SER A 147 -11.85 0.76 -2.63
C SER A 147 -11.70 -0.15 -1.42
N VAL A 148 -12.28 0.28 -0.30
CA VAL A 148 -12.28 -0.46 0.96
C VAL A 148 -13.70 -0.63 1.46
N ASN A 149 -14.05 -1.85 1.86
CA ASN A 149 -15.34 -2.19 2.44
C ASN A 149 -15.14 -3.12 3.63
N VAL A 150 -16.14 -3.24 4.48
CA VAL A 150 -16.20 -4.23 5.56
C VAL A 150 -17.40 -5.14 5.33
N SER A 151 -17.18 -6.45 5.34
CA SER A 151 -18.22 -7.48 5.31
C SER A 151 -17.79 -8.68 6.13
N ASP A 152 -18.74 -9.26 6.87
CA ASP A 152 -18.55 -10.49 7.66
C ASP A 152 -17.29 -10.49 8.53
N ARG A 153 -17.01 -9.37 9.20
CA ARG A 153 -15.82 -9.14 10.04
C ARG A 153 -14.49 -9.23 9.29
N ASN A 154 -14.53 -9.02 7.99
CA ASN A 154 -13.34 -8.86 7.18
C ASN A 154 -13.29 -7.45 6.59
N VAL A 155 -12.11 -6.89 6.52
CA VAL A 155 -11.81 -5.78 5.63
C VAL A 155 -11.56 -6.37 4.24
N ILE A 156 -12.22 -5.79 3.25
CA ILE A 156 -12.10 -6.15 1.84
C ILE A 156 -11.54 -4.94 1.11
N VAL A 157 -10.36 -5.08 0.54
CA VAL A 157 -9.77 -4.08 -0.35
C VAL A 157 -9.86 -4.59 -1.78
N ILE A 158 -10.40 -3.76 -2.66
CA ILE A 158 -10.55 -4.05 -4.08
C ILE A 158 -9.61 -3.15 -4.86
N VAL A 159 -8.87 -3.73 -5.80
CA VAL A 159 -8.07 -3.01 -6.80
C VAL A 159 -8.55 -3.44 -8.18
N ASP A 160 -8.97 -2.48 -8.97
CA ASP A 160 -9.52 -2.70 -10.30
C ASP A 160 -8.94 -1.69 -11.31
N ASP A 161 -8.95 -2.01 -12.61
CA ASP A 161 -8.52 -1.11 -13.68
C ASP A 161 -9.33 -1.34 -14.97
N ASP A 162 -9.41 -0.31 -15.82
CA ASP A 162 -10.08 -0.36 -17.13
C ASP A 162 -9.11 -0.62 -18.30
N GLY A 163 -7.89 -1.02 -18.00
CA GLY A 163 -6.86 -1.30 -18.98
C GLY A 163 -7.10 -2.59 -19.80
N LEU A 164 -6.07 -3.14 -20.41
CA LEU A 164 -6.11 -4.38 -21.19
C LEU A 164 -6.37 -5.60 -20.30
N PRO A 165 -7.04 -6.65 -20.80
CA PRO A 165 -7.19 -7.90 -20.08
C PRO A 165 -5.85 -8.46 -19.61
N PHE A 166 -5.84 -9.17 -18.48
CA PHE A 166 -4.65 -9.87 -18.03
C PHE A 166 -4.18 -10.83 -19.14
N PRO A 167 -2.88 -10.83 -19.48
CA PRO A 167 -2.35 -11.84 -20.38
C PRO A 167 -2.57 -13.21 -19.76
N GLU A 168 -2.98 -14.18 -20.57
CA GLU A 168 -3.11 -15.57 -20.13
C GLU A 168 -1.84 -16.00 -19.37
N PRO A 169 -1.98 -16.74 -18.24
CA PRO A 169 -0.83 -17.17 -17.47
C PRO A 169 0.07 -18.05 -18.35
N ARG A 170 1.18 -17.50 -18.83
CA ARG A 170 2.21 -18.34 -19.42
C ARG A 170 2.73 -19.24 -18.31
N SER A 171 2.65 -20.55 -18.53
CA SER A 171 3.16 -21.56 -17.61
C SER A 171 4.61 -21.24 -17.24
N GLY A 172 4.84 -20.88 -15.98
CA GLY A 172 6.14 -20.52 -15.43
C GLY A 172 6.40 -19.03 -15.14
N ALA A 173 5.57 -18.11 -15.63
CA ALA A 173 5.70 -16.66 -15.36
C ALA A 173 4.64 -16.17 -14.37
N SER A 174 4.59 -16.76 -13.18
CA SER A 174 4.03 -16.05 -12.04
C SER A 174 4.98 -14.89 -11.77
N GLY A 175 4.63 -13.68 -12.24
CA GLY A 175 5.42 -12.50 -11.98
C GLY A 175 5.75 -12.43 -10.49
N MET A 176 7.01 -12.18 -10.15
CA MET A 176 7.54 -12.24 -8.78
C MET A 176 6.65 -11.44 -7.78
N GLY A 177 5.95 -10.41 -8.28
CA GLY A 177 5.03 -9.55 -7.52
C GLY A 177 3.78 -10.27 -6.99
N MET A 178 3.05 -11.04 -7.82
CA MET A 178 1.82 -11.73 -7.36
C MET A 178 2.11 -12.86 -6.37
N GLY A 179 3.22 -13.60 -6.55
CA GLY A 179 3.66 -14.60 -5.58
C GLY A 179 4.05 -13.99 -4.24
N LEU A 180 4.66 -12.80 -4.25
CA LEU A 180 4.99 -12.04 -3.05
C LEU A 180 3.72 -11.52 -2.38
N ALA A 181 2.80 -10.90 -3.12
CA ALA A 181 1.53 -10.39 -2.60
C ALA A 181 0.74 -11.48 -1.89
N ARG A 182 0.64 -12.67 -2.48
CA ARG A 182 -0.03 -13.84 -1.86
C ARG A 182 0.63 -14.26 -0.54
N ARG A 183 1.97 -14.32 -0.49
CA ARG A 183 2.69 -14.66 0.75
C ARG A 183 2.53 -13.57 1.82
N MET A 184 2.53 -12.32 1.42
CA MET A 184 2.31 -11.21 2.34
C MET A 184 0.91 -11.25 2.94
N MET A 185 -0.13 -11.47 2.13
CA MET A 185 -1.49 -11.63 2.65
C MET A 185 -1.60 -12.83 3.59
N ALA A 186 -1.00 -13.97 3.25
CA ALA A 186 -1.00 -15.13 4.13
C ALA A 186 -0.31 -14.87 5.49
N SER A 187 0.67 -13.96 5.58
CA SER A 187 1.34 -13.63 6.84
C SER A 187 0.48 -12.82 7.83
N ILE A 188 -0.67 -12.34 7.40
CA ILE A 188 -1.68 -11.63 8.21
C ILE A 188 -3.02 -12.37 8.25
N ASP A 189 -3.01 -13.67 8.02
CA ASP A 189 -4.19 -14.53 7.92
C ASP A 189 -5.21 -14.02 6.86
N GLY A 190 -4.72 -13.28 5.89
CA GLY A 190 -5.52 -12.70 4.81
C GLY A 190 -5.56 -13.58 3.57
N LEU A 191 -6.55 -13.30 2.72
CA LEU A 191 -6.75 -13.95 1.42
C LEU A 191 -6.39 -13.00 0.29
N PHE A 192 -5.69 -13.52 -0.70
CA PHE A 192 -5.41 -12.88 -1.98
C PHE A 192 -6.23 -13.57 -3.06
N ILE A 193 -7.22 -12.89 -3.61
CA ILE A 193 -8.14 -13.40 -4.64
C ILE A 193 -7.81 -12.69 -5.94
N PRO A 194 -7.17 -13.37 -6.91
CA PRO A 194 -6.88 -12.79 -8.22
C PRO A 194 -8.15 -12.72 -9.07
N PRO A 195 -8.16 -11.90 -10.13
CA PRO A 195 -9.28 -11.79 -11.04
C PRO A 195 -9.61 -13.14 -11.71
N GLY A 196 -10.91 -13.38 -11.93
CA GLY A 196 -11.41 -14.47 -12.76
C GLY A 196 -11.21 -14.19 -14.26
N ALA A 197 -11.67 -15.11 -15.12
CA ALA A 197 -11.45 -15.04 -16.56
C ALA A 197 -12.00 -13.74 -17.22
N ASP A 198 -13.11 -13.21 -16.69
CA ASP A 198 -13.79 -12.03 -17.23
C ASP A 198 -13.68 -10.80 -16.33
N SER A 199 -12.74 -10.79 -15.37
CA SER A 199 -12.55 -9.71 -14.40
C SER A 199 -11.10 -9.28 -14.36
N LYS A 200 -10.87 -8.03 -13.94
CA LYS A 200 -9.54 -7.51 -13.62
C LYS A 200 -9.39 -7.20 -12.13
N THR A 201 -10.47 -7.38 -11.40
CA THR A 201 -10.61 -7.03 -10.01
C THR A 201 -9.80 -7.96 -9.13
N PHE A 202 -8.82 -7.44 -8.43
CA PHE A 202 -8.18 -8.12 -7.31
C PHE A 202 -8.95 -7.84 -6.04
N GLU A 203 -9.12 -8.87 -5.23
CA GLU A 203 -9.73 -8.73 -3.92
C GLU A 203 -8.77 -9.23 -2.82
N LEU A 204 -8.56 -8.40 -1.82
CA LEU A 204 -7.76 -8.69 -0.64
C LEU A 204 -8.70 -8.73 0.55
N ARG A 205 -8.75 -9.84 1.28
CA ARG A 205 -9.54 -9.97 2.51
C ARG A 205 -8.61 -10.16 3.70
N THR A 206 -8.90 -9.47 4.79
CA THR A 206 -8.20 -9.69 6.06
C THR A 206 -9.19 -9.62 7.21
N PRO A 207 -9.10 -10.53 8.20
CA PRO A 207 -9.99 -10.50 9.35
C PRO A 207 -9.73 -9.27 10.21
N ILE A 208 -10.79 -8.69 10.76
CA ILE A 208 -10.71 -7.67 11.81
C ILE A 208 -10.46 -8.43 13.11
N GLY A 209 -9.32 -8.14 13.75
CA GLY A 209 -8.98 -8.71 15.07
C GLY A 209 -9.99 -8.33 16.16
N HIS A 210 -10.00 -9.11 17.21
CA HIS A 210 -10.74 -8.80 18.45
C HIS A 210 -9.91 -7.91 19.35
#